data_0f1f9663bb265c9b368852d1c5550912
#
_entry.id   0f1f9663bb265c9b368852d1c5550912
#
_cell.length_a   1.000
_cell.length_b   1.000
_cell.length_c   1.000
_cell.angle_alpha   90.00
_cell.angle_beta   90.00
_cell.angle_gamma   90.00
#
_symmetry.space_group_name_H-M   'P 1'
#
loop_
_entity.id
_entity.type
_entity.pdbx_description
1 polymer ?
#
loop_
_entity_poly.entity_id
_entity_poly.type
_entity_poly.pdbx_seq_one_letter_code
_entity_poly.pdbx_strand_id
1 'polypeptide(L)'
;VTLMNGAFDGSGVLGGYAYVDLIPFVDIEFDFNIQGNTYDIEFQNAFGDMPKINFAWVSGNTYTTVRKKIVGLSIPFLAGAQLHGGLGINTHSTMPVADVKTVERLLGGDLLNADPSSLDKALLDYLEDKENRDDASGFHIQTGLQFKLLMIDTFLIYRHTFADDVIPGASSFGTLNMRLGLGI
;
A
#
# COMPACT_ATOMS: atom_id res chain seq x y z
N VAL A 1 12.08 -19.12 21.94
CA VAL A 1 10.91 -18.27 21.60
C VAL A 1 10.72 -18.34 20.10
N THR A 2 9.55 -18.73 19.65
CA THR A 2 9.19 -18.72 18.24
C THR A 2 8.12 -17.66 18.04
N LEU A 3 8.34 -16.79 17.07
CA LEU A 3 7.38 -15.79 16.63
C LEU A 3 6.63 -16.35 15.42
N MET A 4 5.32 -16.31 15.45
CA MET A 4 4.48 -16.62 14.30
C MET A 4 3.64 -15.41 13.95
N ASN A 5 3.74 -14.98 12.69
CA ASN A 5 2.94 -13.90 12.17
C ASN A 5 1.66 -14.46 11.55
N GLY A 6 0.53 -13.82 11.83
CA GLY A 6 -0.75 -14.14 11.20
C GLY A 6 -0.75 -13.80 9.70
N ALA A 7 -1.76 -14.30 9.00
CA ALA A 7 -1.92 -14.05 7.57
C ALA A 7 -2.29 -12.58 7.28
N PHE A 8 -1.84 -12.08 6.11
CA PHE A 8 -2.26 -10.79 5.57
C PHE A 8 -3.49 -10.98 4.68
N ASP A 9 -4.68 -10.73 5.21
CA ASP A 9 -5.97 -10.95 4.53
C ASP A 9 -6.47 -9.72 3.73
N GLY A 10 -5.60 -9.04 3.06
CA GLY A 10 -5.92 -7.84 2.31
C GLY A 10 -5.64 -6.57 3.12
N SER A 11 -5.40 -5.47 2.42
CA SER A 11 -5.03 -4.19 3.03
C SER A 11 -5.90 -3.06 2.50
N GLY A 12 -6.20 -2.09 3.36
CA GLY A 12 -6.82 -0.83 2.97
C GLY A 12 -5.81 0.09 2.27
N VAL A 13 -6.28 0.83 1.28
CA VAL A 13 -5.48 1.82 0.53
C VAL A 13 -6.18 3.16 0.54
N LEU A 14 -5.45 4.22 0.87
CA LEU A 14 -5.91 5.61 0.78
C LEU A 14 -4.84 6.46 0.12
N GLY A 15 -5.22 7.34 -0.80
CA GLY A 15 -4.23 8.17 -1.48
C GLY A 15 -4.82 9.25 -2.36
N GLY A 16 -3.92 9.93 -3.08
CA GLY A 16 -4.24 10.96 -4.05
C GLY A 16 -3.57 10.69 -5.39
N TYR A 17 -4.13 11.25 -6.45
CA TYR A 17 -3.57 11.13 -7.79
C TYR A 17 -3.72 12.44 -8.57
N ALA A 18 -2.82 12.60 -9.52
CA ALA A 18 -2.92 13.63 -10.57
C ALA A 18 -2.56 12.99 -11.91
N TYR A 19 -3.26 13.38 -12.96
CA TYR A 19 -2.86 13.02 -14.33
C TYR A 19 -2.81 14.24 -15.23
N VAL A 20 -1.93 14.19 -16.21
CA VAL A 20 -1.72 15.29 -17.14
C VAL A 20 -1.76 14.74 -18.56
N ASP A 21 -2.64 15.31 -19.36
CA ASP A 21 -2.81 15.01 -20.78
C ASP A 21 -1.93 15.99 -21.58
N LEU A 22 -0.61 15.77 -21.56
CA LEU A 22 0.39 16.64 -22.16
C LEU A 22 0.80 16.23 -23.58
N ILE A 23 0.64 14.97 -23.92
CA ILE A 23 1.17 14.41 -25.16
C ILE A 23 -0.01 13.82 -25.93
N PRO A 24 -0.22 14.18 -27.20
CA PRO A 24 -1.20 13.50 -28.02
C PRO A 24 -0.95 11.99 -27.98
N PHE A 25 -1.94 11.21 -27.52
CA PHE A 25 -1.93 9.75 -27.45
C PHE A 25 -1.59 9.08 -26.11
N VAL A 26 -0.96 9.76 -25.14
CA VAL A 26 -0.65 9.21 -23.82
C VAL A 26 -0.78 10.25 -22.72
N ASP A 27 -1.28 9.83 -21.57
CA ASP A 27 -1.33 10.63 -20.35
C ASP A 27 -0.23 10.16 -19.39
N ILE A 28 0.28 11.09 -18.59
CA ILE A 28 1.15 10.76 -17.46
C ILE A 28 0.35 10.88 -16.18
N GLU A 29 0.35 9.84 -15.39
CA GLU A 29 -0.36 9.75 -14.12
C GLU A 29 0.65 9.60 -12.97
N PHE A 30 0.47 10.43 -11.95
CA PHE A 30 1.18 10.35 -10.67
C PHE A 30 0.21 9.95 -9.59
N ASP A 31 0.59 8.98 -8.77
CA ASP A 31 -0.24 8.42 -7.73
C ASP A 31 0.60 8.26 -6.46
N PHE A 32 0.06 8.72 -5.37
CA PHE A 32 0.62 8.53 -4.03
C PHE A 32 -0.44 7.90 -3.16
N ASN A 33 -0.09 6.81 -2.48
CA ASN A 33 -1.01 6.19 -1.54
C ASN A 33 -0.28 5.60 -0.33
N ILE A 34 -1.05 5.46 0.74
CA ILE A 34 -0.66 4.72 1.93
C ILE A 34 -1.52 3.48 1.97
N GLN A 35 -0.88 2.35 2.13
CA GLN A 35 -1.49 1.04 2.29
C GLN A 35 -1.21 0.54 3.70
N GLY A 36 -2.21 -0.05 4.35
CA GLY A 36 -2.05 -0.55 5.71
C GLY A 36 -2.90 -1.78 5.97
N ASN A 37 -2.41 -2.61 6.87
CA ASN A 37 -3.10 -3.78 7.41
C ASN A 37 -2.68 -4.01 8.86
N THR A 38 -3.46 -4.79 9.58
CA THR A 38 -3.08 -5.30 10.89
C THR A 38 -2.87 -6.81 10.81
N TYR A 39 -1.95 -7.31 11.60
CA TYR A 39 -1.67 -8.74 11.72
C TYR A 39 -1.40 -9.12 13.17
N ASP A 40 -1.74 -10.36 13.53
CA ASP A 40 -1.50 -10.87 14.87
C ASP A 40 -0.09 -11.44 14.98
N ILE A 41 0.58 -11.16 16.09
CA ILE A 41 1.83 -11.78 16.49
C ILE A 41 1.53 -12.74 17.63
N GLU A 42 1.92 -14.00 17.46
CA GLU A 42 1.84 -15.03 18.49
C GLU A 42 3.25 -15.41 18.97
N PHE A 43 3.45 -15.35 20.28
CA PHE A 43 4.67 -15.84 20.90
C PHE A 43 4.44 -17.22 21.48
N GLN A 44 5.30 -18.15 21.11
CA GLN A 44 5.38 -19.45 21.79
C GLN A 44 6.67 -19.53 22.59
N ASN A 45 6.56 -19.78 23.86
CA ASN A 45 7.70 -20.08 24.74
C ASN A 45 7.53 -21.43 25.45
N ALA A 46 8.57 -21.86 26.17
CA ALA A 46 8.56 -23.13 26.88
C ALA A 46 7.56 -23.20 28.06
N PHE A 47 6.92 -22.09 28.41
CA PHE A 47 6.02 -21.97 29.58
C PHE A 47 4.55 -21.80 29.18
N GLY A 48 4.23 -21.72 27.90
CA GLY A 48 2.86 -21.63 27.40
C GLY A 48 2.68 -20.58 26.32
N ASP A 49 1.45 -20.49 25.80
CA ASP A 49 1.08 -19.50 24.79
C ASP A 49 0.90 -18.13 25.45
N MET A 50 1.56 -17.12 24.91
CA MET A 50 1.34 -15.73 25.31
C MET A 50 0.14 -15.14 24.54
N PRO A 51 -0.52 -14.10 25.07
CA PRO A 51 -1.63 -13.45 24.37
C PRO A 51 -1.17 -12.92 23.03
N LYS A 52 -2.06 -13.03 22.03
CA LYS A 52 -1.86 -12.44 20.71
C LYS A 52 -1.72 -10.93 20.82
N ILE A 53 -0.73 -10.37 20.15
CA ILE A 53 -0.51 -8.93 20.04
C ILE A 53 -0.87 -8.53 18.62
N ASN A 54 -1.74 -7.52 18.47
CA ASN A 54 -2.08 -6.99 17.17
C ASN A 54 -1.05 -5.93 16.76
N PHE A 55 -0.46 -6.11 15.59
CA PHE A 55 0.55 -5.23 15.03
C PHE A 55 0.07 -4.60 13.72
N ALA A 56 0.60 -3.42 13.38
CA ALA A 56 0.30 -2.73 12.14
C ALA A 56 1.43 -2.90 11.12
N TRP A 57 1.05 -3.13 9.87
CA TRP A 57 1.90 -3.04 8.69
C TRP A 57 1.46 -1.84 7.85
N VAL A 58 2.42 -1.02 7.42
CA VAL A 58 2.15 0.19 6.64
C VAL A 58 3.18 0.32 5.52
N SER A 59 2.71 0.71 4.34
CA SER A 59 3.56 1.04 3.19
C SER A 59 3.10 2.34 2.54
N GLY A 60 4.04 3.28 2.37
CA GLY A 60 3.87 4.48 1.55
C GLY A 60 4.32 4.20 0.13
N ASN A 61 3.47 4.44 -0.86
CA ASN A 61 3.71 4.03 -2.23
C ASN A 61 3.57 5.21 -3.17
N THR A 62 4.48 5.31 -4.15
CA THR A 62 4.37 6.25 -5.28
C THR A 62 4.41 5.50 -6.59
N TYR A 63 3.62 5.96 -7.56
CA TYR A 63 3.52 5.37 -8.89
C TYR A 63 3.59 6.47 -9.94
N THR A 64 4.40 6.26 -10.96
CA THR A 64 4.42 7.09 -12.17
C THR A 64 4.04 6.21 -13.34
N THR A 65 2.93 6.50 -13.99
CA THR A 65 2.34 5.66 -15.04
C THR A 65 2.22 6.43 -16.34
N VAL A 66 2.65 5.83 -17.42
CA VAL A 66 2.27 6.24 -18.77
C VAL A 66 1.03 5.41 -19.14
N ARG A 67 -0.10 6.07 -19.36
CA ARG A 67 -1.35 5.40 -19.71
C ARG A 67 -1.85 5.84 -21.08
N LYS A 68 -2.59 4.96 -21.73
CA LYS A 68 -3.21 5.18 -23.04
C LYS A 68 -4.68 4.76 -23.03
N LYS A 69 -5.51 5.60 -23.63
CA LYS A 69 -6.89 5.22 -23.93
C LYS A 69 -6.89 4.14 -25.01
N ILE A 70 -7.55 3.00 -24.70
CA ILE A 70 -7.71 1.86 -25.61
C ILE A 70 -8.98 2.05 -26.42
N VAL A 71 -10.09 2.29 -25.76
CA VAL A 71 -11.40 2.55 -26.36
C VAL A 71 -12.19 3.48 -25.47
N GLY A 72 -13.07 4.29 -26.07
CA GLY A 72 -13.94 5.16 -25.29
C GLY A 72 -15.05 5.76 -26.13
N LEU A 73 -16.13 6.08 -25.42
CA LEU A 73 -17.30 6.79 -25.94
C LEU A 73 -17.42 8.10 -25.16
N SER A 74 -17.77 9.18 -25.84
CA SER A 74 -17.98 10.46 -25.17
C SER A 74 -19.13 11.23 -25.84
N ILE A 75 -19.90 11.90 -24.98
CA ILE A 75 -20.84 12.96 -25.38
C ILE A 75 -20.18 14.25 -24.95
N PRO A 76 -19.79 15.14 -25.89
CA PRO A 76 -19.08 16.37 -25.58
C PRO A 76 -19.71 17.12 -24.40
N PHE A 77 -18.90 17.55 -23.46
CA PHE A 77 -19.25 18.34 -22.27
C PHE A 77 -20.18 17.64 -21.25
N LEU A 78 -20.77 16.48 -21.55
CA LEU A 78 -21.77 15.87 -20.71
C LEU A 78 -21.26 14.60 -20.02
N ALA A 79 -20.83 13.61 -20.79
CA ALA A 79 -20.45 12.32 -20.24
C ALA A 79 -19.42 11.59 -21.09
N GLY A 80 -18.65 10.71 -20.48
CA GLY A 80 -17.70 9.85 -21.16
C GLY A 80 -17.48 8.55 -20.39
N ALA A 81 -17.15 7.51 -21.14
CA ALA A 81 -16.67 6.25 -20.60
C ALA A 81 -15.49 5.78 -21.44
N GLN A 82 -14.38 5.39 -20.79
CA GLN A 82 -13.21 4.91 -21.51
C GLN A 82 -12.49 3.81 -20.74
N LEU A 83 -11.94 2.88 -21.52
CA LEU A 83 -11.01 1.88 -21.06
C LEU A 83 -9.59 2.37 -21.36
N HIS A 84 -8.73 2.29 -20.40
CA HIS A 84 -7.32 2.62 -20.57
C HIS A 84 -6.42 1.52 -20.02
N GLY A 85 -5.20 1.44 -20.53
CA GLY A 85 -4.12 0.62 -20.04
C GLY A 85 -2.88 1.47 -19.82
N GLY A 86 -2.03 1.03 -18.92
CA GLY A 86 -0.81 1.76 -18.58
C GLY A 86 0.27 0.85 -18.03
N LEU A 87 1.48 1.36 -18.06
CA LEU A 87 2.66 0.75 -17.45
C LEU A 87 3.50 1.86 -16.82
N GLY A 88 4.24 1.53 -15.77
CA GLY A 88 5.03 2.54 -15.09
C GLY A 88 6.00 1.96 -14.07
N ILE A 89 6.62 2.88 -13.35
CA ILE A 89 7.54 2.59 -12.26
C ILE A 89 6.89 2.93 -10.92
N ASN A 90 7.36 2.28 -9.88
CA ASN A 90 6.87 2.50 -8.53
C ASN A 90 8.01 2.51 -7.53
N THR A 91 7.78 3.18 -6.40
CA THR A 91 8.63 3.12 -5.22
C THR A 91 7.76 2.95 -3.98
N HIS A 92 8.29 2.21 -3.03
CA HIS A 92 7.63 1.83 -1.80
C HIS A 92 8.56 2.09 -0.63
N SER A 93 8.01 2.61 0.46
CA SER A 93 8.69 2.71 1.75
C SER A 93 7.82 1.97 2.75
N THR A 94 8.25 0.77 3.12
CA THR A 94 7.43 -0.21 3.83
C THR A 94 8.00 -0.45 5.21
N MET A 95 7.12 -0.51 6.19
CA MET A 95 7.48 -0.98 7.50
C MET A 95 7.54 -2.53 7.47
N PRO A 96 8.71 -3.13 7.73
CA PRO A 96 8.82 -4.58 7.73
C PRO A 96 7.95 -5.21 8.83
N VAL A 97 7.61 -6.47 8.63
CA VAL A 97 6.92 -7.26 9.68
C VAL A 97 7.84 -7.41 10.88
N ALA A 98 7.32 -7.12 12.06
CA ALA A 98 8.08 -7.21 13.30
C ALA A 98 8.64 -8.63 13.50
N ASP A 99 9.94 -8.70 13.74
CA ASP A 99 10.63 -9.91 14.18
C ASP A 99 10.80 -9.94 15.71
N VAL A 100 11.30 -11.05 16.23
CA VAL A 100 11.54 -11.21 17.68
C VAL A 100 12.41 -10.09 18.23
N LYS A 101 13.45 -9.67 17.51
CA LYS A 101 14.37 -8.62 17.95
C LYS A 101 13.68 -7.26 17.99
N THR A 102 12.82 -6.97 17.04
CA THR A 102 12.02 -5.74 17.02
C THR A 102 11.10 -5.68 18.22
N VAL A 103 10.38 -6.77 18.52
CA VAL A 103 9.49 -6.83 19.69
C VAL A 103 10.28 -6.75 20.98
N GLU A 104 11.41 -7.45 21.09
CA GLU A 104 12.30 -7.37 22.26
C GLU A 104 12.80 -5.96 22.50
N ARG A 105 13.20 -5.24 21.44
CA ARG A 105 13.62 -3.84 21.52
C ARG A 105 12.49 -2.92 21.94
N LEU A 106 11.28 -3.08 21.38
CA LEU A 106 10.10 -2.31 21.73
C LEU A 106 9.70 -2.47 23.21
N LEU A 107 9.92 -3.66 23.75
CA LEU A 107 9.63 -4.01 25.15
C LEU A 107 10.80 -3.73 26.12
N GLY A 108 11.84 -3.01 25.66
CA GLY A 108 12.97 -2.61 26.52
C GLY A 108 13.97 -3.71 26.85
N GLY A 109 14.00 -4.78 26.03
CA GLY A 109 14.97 -5.89 26.16
C GLY A 109 14.58 -7.01 27.12
N ASP A 110 13.46 -6.90 27.81
CA ASP A 110 12.97 -7.94 28.74
C ASP A 110 11.53 -8.34 28.44
N LEU A 111 11.38 -9.37 27.59
CA LEU A 111 10.07 -9.92 27.20
C LEU A 111 9.28 -10.54 28.37
N LEU A 112 9.95 -10.82 29.50
CA LEU A 112 9.29 -11.49 30.64
C LEU A 112 8.71 -10.50 31.64
N ASN A 113 9.24 -9.29 31.72
CA ASN A 113 8.83 -8.28 32.70
C ASN A 113 8.32 -6.99 32.02
N ALA A 114 8.10 -7.00 30.71
CA ALA A 114 7.65 -5.83 29.97
C ALA A 114 6.24 -5.39 30.40
N ASP A 115 6.08 -4.09 30.59
CA ASP A 115 4.77 -3.46 30.81
C ASP A 115 4.06 -3.30 29.45
N PRO A 116 2.93 -4.00 29.21
CA PRO A 116 2.18 -3.87 27.96
C PRO A 116 1.75 -2.43 27.65
N SER A 117 1.58 -1.57 28.66
CA SER A 117 1.20 -0.17 28.48
C SER A 117 2.29 0.69 27.85
N SER A 118 3.55 0.25 27.93
CA SER A 118 4.68 0.94 27.28
C SER A 118 4.79 0.63 25.78
N LEU A 119 4.13 -0.43 25.33
CA LEU A 119 4.22 -0.93 23.95
C LEU A 119 3.62 0.05 22.95
N ASP A 120 2.49 0.69 23.28
CA ASP A 120 1.80 1.63 22.36
C ASP A 120 2.69 2.82 22.00
N LYS A 121 3.40 3.37 23.00
CA LYS A 121 4.30 4.49 22.76
C LYS A 121 5.55 4.05 21.99
N ALA A 122 6.16 2.93 22.39
CA ALA A 122 7.34 2.39 21.72
C ALA A 122 7.02 2.02 20.26
N LEU A 123 5.81 1.53 20.00
CA LEU A 123 5.34 1.22 18.65
C LEU A 123 5.19 2.50 17.80
N LEU A 124 4.61 3.58 18.36
CA LEU A 124 4.50 4.85 17.66
C LEU A 124 5.87 5.43 17.32
N ASP A 125 6.80 5.46 18.28
CA ASP A 125 8.18 5.92 18.07
C ASP A 125 8.88 5.07 16.98
N TYR A 126 8.65 3.75 16.96
CA TYR A 126 9.17 2.85 15.93
C TYR A 126 8.58 3.12 14.54
N LEU A 127 7.27 3.41 14.47
CA LEU A 127 6.55 3.71 13.23
C LEU A 127 6.97 5.05 12.63
N GLU A 128 7.35 6.02 13.46
CA GLU A 128 7.80 7.35 13.02
C GLU A 128 9.26 7.35 12.52
N ASP A 129 10.08 6.41 12.99
CA ASP A 129 11.48 6.33 12.62
C ASP A 129 11.68 5.77 11.21
N LYS A 130 12.27 6.60 10.35
CA LYS A 130 12.54 6.24 8.95
C LYS A 130 13.60 5.14 8.80
N GLU A 131 14.47 4.96 9.79
CA GLU A 131 15.51 3.92 9.76
C GLU A 131 14.90 2.50 9.90
N ASN A 132 13.65 2.42 10.35
CA ASN A 132 12.92 1.16 10.47
C ASN A 132 12.11 0.80 9.21
N ARG A 133 12.33 1.49 8.08
CA ARG A 133 11.60 1.24 6.83
C ARG A 133 12.50 0.61 5.78
N ASP A 134 11.94 -0.31 5.04
CA ASP A 134 12.55 -0.90 3.87
C ASP A 134 12.04 -0.20 2.61
N ASP A 135 12.96 0.25 1.77
CA ASP A 135 12.65 0.88 0.50
C ASP A 135 12.73 -0.16 -0.62
N ALA A 136 11.69 -0.24 -1.42
CA ALA A 136 11.63 -1.08 -2.60
C ALA A 136 11.24 -0.25 -3.82
N SER A 137 11.67 -0.71 -4.99
CA SER A 137 11.27 -0.12 -6.26
C SER A 137 11.00 -1.21 -7.29
N GLY A 138 10.16 -0.89 -8.26
CA GLY A 138 9.77 -1.85 -9.27
C GLY A 138 9.01 -1.22 -10.42
N PHE A 139 8.27 -2.06 -11.13
CA PHE A 139 7.39 -1.64 -12.21
C PHE A 139 5.97 -2.17 -11.99
N HIS A 140 5.01 -1.59 -12.70
CA HIS A 140 3.64 -2.04 -12.64
C HIS A 140 2.97 -1.97 -14.01
N ILE A 141 1.92 -2.74 -14.15
CA ILE A 141 0.96 -2.65 -15.23
C ILE A 141 -0.41 -2.35 -14.64
N GLN A 142 -1.21 -1.57 -15.35
CA GLN A 142 -2.57 -1.29 -14.92
C GLN A 142 -3.55 -1.26 -16.08
N THR A 143 -4.80 -1.56 -15.78
CA THR A 143 -5.94 -1.34 -16.68
C THR A 143 -7.09 -0.77 -15.87
N GLY A 144 -7.93 0.04 -16.50
CA GLY A 144 -9.01 0.66 -15.77
C GLY A 144 -10.07 1.27 -16.64
N LEU A 145 -11.23 1.44 -16.01
CA LEU A 145 -12.37 2.16 -16.56
C LEU A 145 -12.40 3.55 -15.96
N GLN A 146 -12.58 4.55 -16.81
CA GLN A 146 -12.85 5.93 -16.40
C GLN A 146 -14.26 6.29 -16.85
N PHE A 147 -15.02 6.86 -15.94
CA PHE A 147 -16.34 7.44 -16.22
C PHE A 147 -16.26 8.92 -15.90
N LYS A 148 -16.61 9.76 -16.88
CA LYS A 148 -16.71 11.20 -16.73
C LYS A 148 -18.17 11.62 -16.80
N LEU A 149 -18.59 12.43 -15.83
CA LEU A 149 -19.89 13.09 -15.83
C LEU A 149 -19.68 14.58 -15.49
N LEU A 150 -19.86 15.42 -16.48
CA LEU A 150 -19.53 16.86 -16.38
C LEU A 150 -18.04 17.04 -16.01
N MET A 151 -17.77 17.56 -14.82
CA MET A 151 -16.41 17.78 -14.29
C MET A 151 -15.94 16.65 -13.33
N ILE A 152 -16.78 15.65 -13.08
CA ILE A 152 -16.45 14.55 -12.16
C ILE A 152 -15.90 13.39 -12.96
N ASP A 153 -14.71 12.95 -12.59
CA ASP A 153 -14.07 11.75 -13.10
C ASP A 153 -14.08 10.66 -12.02
N THR A 154 -14.57 9.48 -12.38
CA THR A 154 -14.52 8.28 -11.53
C THR A 154 -13.71 7.23 -12.23
N PHE A 155 -12.78 6.60 -11.51
CA PHE A 155 -11.94 5.54 -12.05
C PHE A 155 -12.10 4.27 -11.24
N LEU A 156 -12.11 3.15 -11.94
CA LEU A 156 -11.94 1.81 -11.36
C LEU A 156 -10.73 1.18 -12.03
N ILE A 157 -9.64 1.00 -11.29
CA ILE A 157 -8.34 0.60 -11.81
C ILE A 157 -7.89 -0.67 -11.10
N TYR A 158 -7.55 -1.69 -11.89
CA TYR A 158 -6.75 -2.80 -11.43
C TYR A 158 -5.28 -2.55 -11.77
N ARG A 159 -4.40 -2.63 -10.78
CA ARG A 159 -2.95 -2.49 -10.91
C ARG A 159 -2.28 -3.75 -10.40
N HIS A 160 -1.35 -4.29 -11.17
CA HIS A 160 -0.46 -5.35 -10.74
C HIS A 160 0.96 -4.78 -10.61
N THR A 161 1.49 -4.83 -9.41
CA THR A 161 2.78 -4.26 -9.02
C THR A 161 3.80 -5.38 -8.88
N PHE A 162 4.97 -5.19 -9.48
CA PHE A 162 6.13 -6.06 -9.36
C PHE A 162 7.18 -5.30 -8.56
N ALA A 163 7.31 -5.63 -7.29
CA ALA A 163 8.28 -5.10 -6.35
C ALA A 163 8.44 -6.11 -5.23
N ASP A 164 9.69 -6.46 -4.93
CA ASP A 164 10.01 -7.47 -3.91
C ASP A 164 9.77 -6.91 -2.51
N ASP A 165 9.27 -7.76 -1.62
CA ASP A 165 9.15 -7.55 -0.18
C ASP A 165 8.31 -6.31 0.26
N VAL A 166 7.54 -5.71 -0.63
CA VAL A 166 6.55 -4.69 -0.25
C VAL A 166 5.43 -5.33 0.58
N ILE A 167 4.93 -6.47 0.12
CA ILE A 167 4.11 -7.38 0.93
C ILE A 167 5.02 -8.52 1.37
N PRO A 168 5.07 -8.83 2.67
CA PRO A 168 6.02 -9.81 3.20
C PRO A 168 6.01 -11.15 2.45
N GLY A 169 7.17 -11.53 1.90
CA GLY A 169 7.34 -12.78 1.17
C GLY A 169 6.72 -12.83 -0.23
N ALA A 170 6.25 -11.72 -0.76
CA ALA A 170 5.71 -11.63 -2.12
C ALA A 170 6.60 -10.78 -3.02
N SER A 171 6.81 -11.23 -4.26
CA SER A 171 7.53 -10.48 -5.31
C SER A 171 6.59 -9.64 -6.19
N SER A 172 5.30 -9.76 -6.00
CA SER A 172 4.29 -8.97 -6.71
C SER A 172 2.95 -9.01 -5.99
N PHE A 173 2.10 -8.02 -6.25
CA PHE A 173 0.75 -7.96 -5.70
C PHE A 173 -0.21 -7.20 -6.61
N GLY A 174 -1.50 -7.49 -6.47
CA GLY A 174 -2.58 -6.81 -7.17
C GLY A 174 -3.35 -5.86 -6.27
N THR A 175 -3.75 -4.69 -6.82
CA THR A 175 -4.64 -3.76 -6.13
C THR A 175 -5.81 -3.36 -7.00
N LEU A 176 -7.00 -3.24 -6.40
CA LEU A 176 -8.17 -2.66 -7.02
C LEU A 176 -8.41 -1.29 -6.40
N ASN A 177 -8.32 -0.25 -7.22
CA ASN A 177 -8.43 1.13 -6.77
C ASN A 177 -9.69 1.78 -7.37
N MET A 178 -10.45 2.44 -6.52
CA MET A 178 -11.52 3.34 -6.93
C MET A 178 -11.08 4.77 -6.62
N ARG A 179 -11.22 5.66 -7.60
CA ARG A 179 -10.79 7.05 -7.47
C ARG A 179 -11.90 7.99 -7.91
N LEU A 180 -11.97 9.14 -7.27
CA LEU A 180 -12.86 10.23 -7.59
C LEU A 180 -12.04 11.49 -7.78
N GLY A 181 -12.24 12.21 -8.87
CA GLY A 181 -11.51 13.42 -9.18
C GLY A 181 -12.33 14.48 -9.88
N LEU A 182 -11.72 15.63 -10.06
CA LEU A 182 -12.26 16.72 -10.84
C LEU A 182 -11.40 16.88 -12.08
N GLY A 183 -12.01 16.76 -13.25
CA GLY A 183 -11.38 17.08 -14.54
C GLY A 183 -11.61 18.56 -14.88
N ILE A 184 -10.51 19.27 -15.11
CA ILE A 184 -10.52 20.67 -15.53
C ILE A 184 -10.36 20.73 -17.04
#